data_4668e291651bdbf13994e137786f712e
#
_entry.id   4668e291651bdbf13994e137786f712e
#
_cell.length_a   1.000
_cell.length_b   1.000
_cell.length_c   1.000
_cell.angle_alpha   90.00
_cell.angle_beta   90.00
_cell.angle_gamma   90.00
#
_symmetry.space_group_name_H-M   'P 1'
#
loop_
_entity.id
_entity.type
_entity.pdbx_description
1 polymer ?
#
loop_
_entity_poly.entity_id
_entity_poly.type
_entity_poly.pdbx_seq_one_letter_code
_entity_poly.pdbx_strand_id
1 'polypeptide(L)'
;MYFNNKLIIGKNKDKEVCLLPSMANRHGLITGASGTGKTITSKVMAESFSDLGVPVFMADVKGDLAGTACIGEMNDNISKRVDNLKLEGFEVKEFPVRFWDVYRENGHPIRFKVSDVGPNILSIMLGLSEAQEGVLNIVFKVAEDVNPETGKERWDLDTLSDLKNALNYVGEHRNDYTIDYGNVNTQSIGVILRSLNALENQGLDNFFGEPDLNIHDFLSVDNNGQGVINILDAVKLYENPDLYSAVMLCLLTKLYNSMPEVGDLDKPKIVFFFDEAYFLFREMPPYRLKQIEKIVRLIRSKGIGLYFISHSTTDIPAAILEQLGNRIQHNLRAYTPSDQKIAKAAADSFRTNPNFNTYDTILELGTGEAIISFQNEKGEPEVCERATILPPQSKIGVIDQITRNKIINNSPFAGKYDEDIDDRSASEIIKEHRDEENKIKEEKESMKAEEKRLKEEEKAKAKEEKEKNKAEREKKNTPQYKLGKKVVNKTTDKLLNKIINSVLKGLFK
;
A
#
# COMPACT_ATOMS: atom_id res chain seq x y z
N MET A 1 -10.50 -22.06 -19.86
CA MET A 1 -10.41 -21.93 -21.33
C MET A 1 -11.55 -21.04 -21.82
N TYR A 2 -11.27 -20.07 -22.64
CA TYR A 2 -12.29 -19.27 -23.30
C TYR A 2 -12.63 -19.90 -24.63
N PHE A 3 -13.86 -20.33 -24.80
CA PHE A 3 -14.33 -21.01 -26.01
C PHE A 3 -15.83 -20.73 -26.20
N ASN A 4 -16.24 -20.44 -27.44
CA ASN A 4 -17.64 -20.14 -27.80
C ASN A 4 -18.30 -19.09 -26.89
N ASN A 5 -17.60 -18.00 -26.59
CA ASN A 5 -18.02 -16.91 -25.69
C ASN A 5 -18.29 -17.32 -24.22
N LYS A 6 -17.68 -18.43 -23.79
CA LYS A 6 -17.80 -18.94 -22.41
C LYS A 6 -16.42 -19.06 -21.76
N LEU A 7 -16.35 -18.71 -20.48
CA LEU A 7 -15.20 -18.99 -19.64
C LEU A 7 -15.41 -20.35 -18.99
N ILE A 8 -14.95 -21.42 -19.61
CA ILE A 8 -15.09 -22.79 -19.12
C ILE A 8 -14.00 -23.03 -18.10
N ILE A 9 -14.37 -23.25 -16.82
CA ILE A 9 -13.43 -23.44 -15.72
C ILE A 9 -13.30 -24.91 -15.35
N GLY A 10 -14.38 -25.65 -15.39
CA GLY A 10 -14.41 -27.09 -15.12
C GLY A 10 -15.45 -27.81 -15.95
N LYS A 11 -15.40 -29.13 -15.91
CA LYS A 11 -16.35 -29.97 -16.63
C LYS A 11 -16.75 -31.17 -15.75
N ASN A 12 -18.03 -31.51 -15.78
CA ASN A 12 -18.58 -32.73 -15.16
C ASN A 12 -19.18 -33.57 -16.27
N LYS A 13 -18.54 -34.68 -16.61
CA LYS A 13 -18.91 -35.49 -17.79
C LYS A 13 -19.06 -34.61 -19.03
N ASP A 14 -20.29 -34.43 -19.52
CA ASP A 14 -20.57 -33.64 -20.72
C ASP A 14 -21.02 -32.20 -20.39
N LYS A 15 -21.23 -31.86 -19.11
CA LYS A 15 -21.66 -30.53 -18.66
C LYS A 15 -20.47 -29.62 -18.39
N GLU A 16 -20.37 -28.54 -19.11
CA GLU A 16 -19.41 -27.45 -18.87
C GLU A 16 -19.86 -26.60 -17.68
N VAL A 17 -18.93 -26.25 -16.79
CA VAL A 17 -19.14 -25.29 -15.70
C VAL A 17 -18.47 -24.00 -16.08
N CYS A 18 -19.29 -23.01 -16.43
CA CYS A 18 -18.84 -21.76 -17.05
C CYS A 18 -19.09 -20.56 -16.14
N LEU A 19 -18.12 -19.69 -16.05
CA LEU A 19 -18.28 -18.36 -15.49
C LEU A 19 -18.76 -17.40 -16.58
N LEU A 20 -19.84 -16.67 -16.33
CA LEU A 20 -20.31 -15.64 -17.26
C LEU A 20 -19.40 -14.42 -17.19
N PRO A 21 -18.89 -13.92 -18.32
CA PRO A 21 -18.03 -12.73 -18.33
C PRO A 21 -18.63 -11.52 -17.59
N SER A 22 -19.92 -11.25 -17.80
CA SER A 22 -20.64 -10.15 -17.13
C SER A 22 -20.81 -10.32 -15.62
N MET A 23 -20.64 -11.54 -15.10
CA MET A 23 -20.72 -11.84 -13.67
C MET A 23 -19.33 -11.99 -13.03
N ALA A 24 -18.26 -11.87 -13.78
CA ALA A 24 -16.91 -12.03 -13.26
C ALA A 24 -16.47 -10.92 -12.30
N ASN A 25 -17.04 -9.70 -12.41
CA ASN A 25 -16.82 -8.60 -11.46
C ASN A 25 -17.68 -8.72 -10.17
N ARG A 26 -18.48 -9.79 -10.02
CA ARG A 26 -19.23 -10.10 -8.79
C ARG A 26 -18.36 -10.78 -7.74
N HIS A 27 -17.05 -10.70 -7.92
CA HIS A 27 -16.02 -11.27 -7.07
C HIS A 27 -16.13 -12.79 -6.91
N GLY A 28 -15.08 -13.38 -6.36
CA GLY A 28 -15.08 -14.82 -6.16
C GLY A 28 -14.19 -15.28 -5.03
N LEU A 29 -14.40 -16.55 -4.66
CA LEU A 29 -13.65 -17.26 -3.63
C LEU A 29 -13.19 -18.61 -4.15
N ILE A 30 -11.91 -18.91 -4.01
CA ILE A 30 -11.31 -20.22 -4.29
C ILE A 30 -10.75 -20.75 -3.00
N THR A 31 -11.32 -21.83 -2.46
CA THR A 31 -10.88 -22.42 -1.19
C THR A 31 -10.55 -23.90 -1.30
N GLY A 32 -9.75 -24.39 -0.34
CA GLY A 32 -9.37 -25.81 -0.26
C GLY A 32 -8.04 -26.02 0.48
N ALA A 33 -7.79 -27.24 0.90
CA ALA A 33 -6.54 -27.62 1.56
C ALA A 33 -5.33 -27.43 0.63
N SER A 34 -4.11 -27.40 1.19
CA SER A 34 -2.88 -27.31 0.41
C SER A 34 -2.74 -28.52 -0.54
N GLY A 35 -2.31 -28.25 -1.79
CA GLY A 35 -2.09 -29.28 -2.81
C GLY A 35 -3.36 -29.82 -3.48
N THR A 36 -4.54 -29.20 -3.27
CA THR A 36 -5.81 -29.67 -3.87
C THR A 36 -6.10 -29.09 -5.26
N GLY A 37 -5.33 -28.09 -5.70
CA GLY A 37 -5.44 -27.53 -7.06
C GLY A 37 -5.84 -26.05 -7.13
N LYS A 38 -5.86 -25.30 -6.02
CA LYS A 38 -6.23 -23.87 -5.99
C LYS A 38 -5.42 -23.03 -6.99
N THR A 39 -4.08 -23.14 -6.97
CA THR A 39 -3.17 -22.41 -7.88
C THR A 39 -3.47 -22.74 -9.34
N ILE A 40 -3.72 -24.00 -9.65
CA ILE A 40 -4.08 -24.40 -11.04
C ILE A 40 -5.43 -23.80 -11.44
N THR A 41 -6.40 -23.77 -10.52
CA THR A 41 -7.71 -23.16 -10.78
C THR A 41 -7.59 -21.65 -11.07
N SER A 42 -6.84 -20.91 -10.25
CA SER A 42 -6.62 -19.49 -10.49
C SER A 42 -5.88 -19.24 -11.80
N LYS A 43 -4.90 -20.10 -12.14
CA LYS A 43 -4.18 -20.06 -13.41
C LYS A 43 -5.10 -20.28 -14.61
N VAL A 44 -5.94 -21.31 -14.58
CA VAL A 44 -6.93 -21.60 -15.63
C VAL A 44 -7.92 -20.44 -15.78
N MET A 45 -8.34 -19.83 -14.70
CA MET A 45 -9.20 -18.64 -14.75
C MET A 45 -8.46 -17.44 -15.36
N ALA A 46 -7.21 -17.19 -14.96
CA ALA A 46 -6.38 -16.11 -15.51
C ALA A 46 -6.15 -16.26 -17.01
N GLU A 47 -5.81 -17.46 -17.46
CA GLU A 47 -5.69 -17.82 -18.89
C GLU A 47 -7.00 -17.56 -19.64
N SER A 48 -8.14 -17.94 -19.05
CA SER A 48 -9.46 -17.74 -19.65
C SER A 48 -9.83 -16.25 -19.74
N PHE A 49 -9.50 -15.46 -18.73
CA PHE A 49 -9.70 -14.01 -18.77
C PHE A 49 -8.79 -13.34 -19.80
N SER A 50 -7.53 -13.77 -19.87
CA SER A 50 -6.58 -13.27 -20.88
C SER A 50 -7.12 -13.48 -22.29
N ASP A 51 -7.60 -14.69 -22.61
CA ASP A 51 -8.22 -15.00 -23.91
C ASP A 51 -9.49 -14.19 -24.18
N LEU A 52 -10.25 -13.83 -23.17
CA LEU A 52 -11.39 -12.91 -23.27
C LEU A 52 -10.95 -11.46 -23.55
N GLY A 53 -9.66 -11.15 -23.49
CA GLY A 53 -9.14 -9.79 -23.54
C GLY A 53 -9.37 -9.00 -22.27
N VAL A 54 -9.34 -9.68 -21.12
CA VAL A 54 -9.44 -9.08 -19.79
C VAL A 54 -8.08 -9.23 -19.08
N PRO A 55 -7.40 -8.12 -18.76
CA PRO A 55 -6.18 -8.15 -17.99
C PRO A 55 -6.38 -8.79 -16.61
N VAL A 56 -5.33 -9.41 -16.12
CA VAL A 56 -5.34 -10.09 -14.82
C VAL A 56 -4.14 -9.61 -13.99
N PHE A 57 -4.33 -9.51 -12.68
CA PHE A 57 -3.26 -9.37 -11.71
C PHE A 57 -3.26 -10.56 -10.76
N MET A 58 -2.07 -11.13 -10.50
CA MET A 58 -1.88 -12.28 -9.59
C MET A 58 -0.64 -12.07 -8.72
N ALA A 59 -0.75 -12.39 -7.44
CA ALA A 59 0.42 -12.49 -6.56
C ALA A 59 0.96 -13.92 -6.59
N ASP A 60 2.22 -14.09 -6.93
CA ASP A 60 2.90 -15.38 -6.99
C ASP A 60 3.75 -15.60 -5.72
N VAL A 61 3.15 -16.22 -4.71
CA VAL A 61 3.81 -16.48 -3.41
C VAL A 61 4.72 -17.72 -3.41
N LYS A 62 4.68 -18.52 -4.48
CA LYS A 62 5.46 -19.77 -4.61
C LYS A 62 6.41 -19.78 -5.80
N GLY A 63 6.32 -18.80 -6.68
CA GLY A 63 7.09 -18.74 -7.94
C GLY A 63 6.57 -19.68 -9.02
N ASP A 64 5.40 -20.33 -8.81
CA ASP A 64 4.86 -21.36 -9.72
C ASP A 64 3.90 -20.82 -10.80
N LEU A 65 3.49 -19.56 -10.71
CA LEU A 65 2.67 -18.88 -11.72
C LEU A 65 3.50 -18.35 -12.89
N ALA A 66 4.80 -18.17 -12.74
CA ALA A 66 5.68 -17.62 -13.76
C ALA A 66 5.65 -18.44 -15.09
N GLY A 67 5.42 -19.74 -15.00
CA GLY A 67 5.25 -20.61 -16.15
C GLY A 67 4.13 -20.21 -17.12
N THR A 68 3.21 -19.33 -16.72
CA THR A 68 2.15 -18.78 -17.59
C THR A 68 2.71 -18.07 -18.82
N ALA A 69 3.94 -17.54 -18.72
CA ALA A 69 4.66 -16.91 -19.84
C ALA A 69 5.25 -17.88 -20.86
N CYS A 70 5.12 -19.18 -20.66
CA CYS A 70 5.71 -20.20 -21.54
C CYS A 70 4.64 -21.21 -22.02
N ILE A 71 4.88 -21.76 -23.19
CA ILE A 71 4.00 -22.81 -23.76
C ILE A 71 3.95 -24.01 -22.82
N GLY A 72 2.74 -24.53 -22.58
CA GLY A 72 2.53 -25.73 -21.78
C GLY A 72 3.07 -27.00 -22.44
N GLU A 73 3.15 -28.06 -21.69
CA GLU A 73 3.60 -29.38 -22.16
C GLU A 73 2.44 -30.38 -22.15
N MET A 74 2.23 -31.06 -23.27
CA MET A 74 1.27 -32.17 -23.35
C MET A 74 1.86 -33.44 -22.76
N ASN A 75 2.03 -33.44 -21.42
CA ASN A 75 2.44 -34.62 -20.70
C ASN A 75 1.28 -35.61 -20.47
N ASP A 76 1.59 -36.84 -20.02
CA ASP A 76 0.58 -37.89 -19.83
C ASP A 76 -0.60 -37.49 -18.94
N ASN A 77 -0.36 -36.62 -17.91
CA ASN A 77 -1.42 -36.17 -17.01
C ASN A 77 -2.35 -35.19 -17.69
N ILE A 78 -1.80 -34.25 -18.46
CA ILE A 78 -2.57 -33.27 -19.25
C ILE A 78 -3.36 -34.01 -20.32
N SER A 79 -2.69 -34.89 -21.12
CA SER A 79 -3.34 -35.68 -22.17
C SER A 79 -4.51 -36.51 -21.65
N LYS A 80 -4.30 -37.26 -20.57
CA LYS A 80 -5.37 -38.03 -19.94
C LYS A 80 -6.55 -37.18 -19.47
N ARG A 81 -6.27 -35.97 -18.96
CA ARG A 81 -7.30 -35.02 -18.51
C ARG A 81 -8.08 -34.45 -19.69
N VAL A 82 -7.40 -34.08 -20.77
CA VAL A 82 -8.01 -33.61 -22.03
C VAL A 82 -8.95 -34.68 -22.60
N ASP A 83 -8.46 -35.93 -22.68
CA ASP A 83 -9.24 -37.06 -23.20
C ASP A 83 -10.45 -37.37 -22.32
N ASN A 84 -10.26 -37.48 -20.99
CA ASN A 84 -11.33 -37.77 -20.04
C ASN A 84 -12.44 -36.72 -20.02
N LEU A 85 -12.07 -35.45 -20.18
CA LEU A 85 -13.00 -34.32 -20.23
C LEU A 85 -13.51 -34.05 -21.65
N LYS A 86 -13.02 -34.75 -22.67
CA LYS A 86 -13.36 -34.55 -24.08
C LYS A 86 -13.28 -33.05 -24.45
N LEU A 87 -12.10 -32.47 -24.26
CA LEU A 87 -11.89 -31.05 -24.52
C LEU A 87 -11.57 -30.81 -25.99
N GLU A 88 -12.59 -30.42 -26.75
CA GLU A 88 -12.40 -30.06 -28.15
C GLU A 88 -11.66 -28.73 -28.28
N GLY A 89 -10.66 -28.67 -29.18
CA GLY A 89 -9.89 -27.46 -29.41
C GLY A 89 -8.94 -27.05 -28.30
N PHE A 90 -8.62 -27.96 -27.36
CA PHE A 90 -7.60 -27.69 -26.36
C PHE A 90 -6.21 -27.68 -26.98
N GLU A 91 -5.50 -26.57 -26.85
CA GLU A 91 -4.13 -26.39 -27.28
C GLU A 91 -3.27 -25.80 -26.18
N VAL A 92 -2.04 -26.28 -26.06
CA VAL A 92 -1.04 -25.66 -25.18
C VAL A 92 -0.50 -24.39 -25.85
N LYS A 93 -0.37 -23.32 -25.08
CA LYS A 93 0.13 -22.03 -25.55
C LYS A 93 0.73 -21.22 -24.41
N GLU A 94 1.42 -20.15 -24.76
CA GLU A 94 1.87 -19.12 -23.82
C GLU A 94 0.84 -17.99 -23.74
N PHE A 95 0.93 -17.20 -22.68
CA PHE A 95 0.10 -16.01 -22.50
C PHE A 95 0.96 -14.76 -22.32
N PRO A 96 0.45 -13.56 -22.65
CA PRO A 96 1.18 -12.32 -22.43
C PRO A 96 1.30 -12.06 -20.92
N VAL A 97 2.54 -12.10 -20.40
CA VAL A 97 2.85 -11.92 -18.98
C VAL A 97 3.74 -10.70 -18.78
N ARG A 98 3.51 -9.99 -17.69
CA ARG A 98 4.43 -8.99 -17.14
C ARG A 98 4.76 -9.33 -15.69
N PHE A 99 6.05 -9.24 -15.37
CA PHE A 99 6.53 -9.48 -14.01
C PHE A 99 6.71 -8.16 -13.29
N TRP A 100 6.25 -8.13 -12.04
CA TRP A 100 6.34 -6.99 -11.13
C TRP A 100 7.00 -7.42 -9.83
N ASP A 101 7.76 -6.53 -9.19
CA ASP A 101 8.47 -6.85 -7.96
C ASP A 101 8.66 -5.59 -7.10
N VAL A 102 8.43 -5.74 -5.80
CA VAL A 102 8.66 -4.64 -4.84
C VAL A 102 10.15 -4.48 -4.48
N TYR A 103 10.96 -5.53 -4.72
CA TYR A 103 12.41 -5.55 -4.43
C TYR A 103 13.28 -5.25 -5.65
N ARG A 104 12.70 -5.06 -6.83
CA ARG A 104 13.40 -4.80 -8.11
C ARG A 104 14.35 -5.92 -8.55
N GLU A 105 14.11 -7.16 -8.10
CA GLU A 105 14.99 -8.31 -8.39
C GLU A 105 14.48 -9.13 -9.58
N ASN A 106 13.15 -9.33 -9.66
CA ASN A 106 12.51 -10.32 -10.56
C ASN A 106 11.38 -9.76 -11.43
N GLY A 107 11.21 -8.44 -11.50
CA GLY A 107 10.13 -7.79 -12.23
C GLY A 107 10.32 -6.28 -12.33
N HIS A 108 9.41 -5.62 -13.04
CA HIS A 108 9.36 -4.16 -13.04
C HIS A 108 9.07 -3.65 -11.62
N PRO A 109 9.72 -2.59 -11.19
CA PRO A 109 9.49 -2.03 -9.87
C PRO A 109 8.04 -1.63 -9.63
N ILE A 110 7.50 -2.02 -8.47
CA ILE A 110 6.27 -1.45 -7.92
C ILE A 110 6.66 -0.46 -6.86
N ARG A 111 6.28 0.81 -7.06
CA ARG A 111 6.51 1.88 -6.09
C ARG A 111 5.25 2.63 -5.79
N PHE A 112 5.22 3.21 -4.58
CA PHE A 112 4.17 4.11 -4.12
C PHE A 112 4.80 5.33 -3.48
N LYS A 113 4.19 6.49 -3.62
CA LYS A 113 4.50 7.60 -2.73
C LYS A 113 4.00 7.27 -1.32
N VAL A 114 4.74 7.65 -0.30
CA VAL A 114 4.32 7.50 1.10
C VAL A 114 2.97 8.18 1.33
N SER A 115 2.76 9.37 0.72
CA SER A 115 1.49 10.10 0.73
C SER A 115 0.32 9.30 0.17
N ASP A 116 0.52 8.51 -0.90
CA ASP A 116 -0.52 7.68 -1.53
C ASP A 116 -0.88 6.45 -0.68
N VAL A 117 0.11 5.84 -0.02
CA VAL A 117 -0.10 4.72 0.91
C VAL A 117 -0.94 5.19 2.09
N GLY A 118 -0.65 6.36 2.59
CA GLY A 118 -1.35 6.99 3.69
C GLY A 118 -1.07 6.37 5.06
N PRO A 119 -1.42 7.08 6.14
CA PRO A 119 -1.04 6.70 7.50
C PRO A 119 -1.67 5.38 7.96
N ASN A 120 -2.88 5.04 7.48
CA ASN A 120 -3.60 3.83 7.90
C ASN A 120 -2.90 2.55 7.45
N ILE A 121 -2.52 2.46 6.16
CA ILE A 121 -1.83 1.28 5.62
C ILE A 121 -0.39 1.24 6.13
N LEU A 122 0.27 2.40 6.16
CA LEU A 122 1.63 2.50 6.67
C LEU A 122 1.72 2.06 8.14
N SER A 123 0.71 2.36 8.96
CA SER A 123 0.68 1.89 10.36
C SER A 123 0.56 0.35 10.48
N ILE A 124 -0.06 -0.32 9.50
CA ILE A 124 -0.05 -1.79 9.41
C ILE A 124 1.36 -2.28 9.08
N MET A 125 1.99 -1.72 8.05
CA MET A 125 3.36 -2.08 7.65
C MET A 125 4.37 -1.94 8.78
N LEU A 126 4.19 -0.91 9.62
CA LEU A 126 5.07 -0.59 10.72
C LEU A 126 4.70 -1.26 12.06
N GLY A 127 3.58 -2.01 12.12
CA GLY A 127 3.10 -2.65 13.34
C GLY A 127 2.76 -1.66 14.45
N LEU A 128 2.18 -0.50 14.13
CA LEU A 128 1.93 0.57 15.08
C LEU A 128 0.66 0.34 15.92
N SER A 129 0.75 0.73 17.20
CA SER A 129 -0.42 0.84 18.07
C SER A 129 -1.30 2.04 17.69
N GLU A 130 -2.56 2.07 18.14
CA GLU A 130 -3.51 3.16 17.89
C GLU A 130 -2.95 4.55 18.29
N ALA A 131 -2.23 4.64 19.41
CA ALA A 131 -1.59 5.88 19.83
C ALA A 131 -0.47 6.36 18.89
N GLN A 132 0.31 5.43 18.33
CA GLN A 132 1.37 5.73 17.36
C GLN A 132 0.78 6.08 15.99
N GLU A 133 -0.26 5.37 15.56
CA GLU A 133 -1.02 5.71 14.37
C GLU A 133 -1.63 7.13 14.47
N GLY A 134 -2.13 7.52 15.66
CA GLY A 134 -2.60 8.88 15.90
C GLY A 134 -1.53 9.94 15.66
N VAL A 135 -0.29 9.71 16.09
CA VAL A 135 0.85 10.60 15.82
C VAL A 135 1.20 10.62 14.34
N LEU A 136 1.21 9.46 13.68
CA LEU A 136 1.45 9.36 12.25
C LEU A 136 0.39 10.15 11.45
N ASN A 137 -0.88 10.03 11.81
CA ASN A 137 -1.99 10.80 11.21
C ASN A 137 -1.78 12.32 11.34
N ILE A 138 -1.28 12.79 12.51
CA ILE A 138 -0.95 14.21 12.70
C ILE A 138 0.14 14.65 11.71
N VAL A 139 1.22 13.87 11.56
CA VAL A 139 2.32 14.21 10.65
C VAL A 139 1.83 14.31 9.20
N PHE A 140 1.02 13.37 8.74
CA PHE A 140 0.43 13.43 7.40
C PHE A 140 -0.46 14.66 7.23
N LYS A 141 -1.28 14.98 8.23
CA LYS A 141 -2.14 16.17 8.17
C LYS A 141 -1.34 17.47 8.16
N VAL A 142 -0.27 17.54 8.96
CA VAL A 142 0.66 18.69 8.92
C VAL A 142 1.34 18.82 7.56
N ALA A 143 1.71 17.69 6.93
CA ALA A 143 2.32 17.68 5.60
C ALA A 143 1.37 18.16 4.49
N GLU A 144 0.08 17.82 4.59
CA GLU A 144 -0.94 18.24 3.63
C GLU A 144 -1.40 19.70 3.78
N ASP A 145 -1.19 20.27 4.96
CA ASP A 145 -1.69 21.61 5.28
C ASP A 145 -0.90 22.69 4.59
N VAL A 146 -1.61 23.56 3.88
CA VAL A 146 -1.06 24.70 3.14
C VAL A 146 -1.62 25.98 3.74
N ASN A 147 -0.75 26.90 4.10
CA ASN A 147 -1.16 28.21 4.59
C ASN A 147 -0.49 29.33 3.78
N PRO A 148 -1.19 29.89 2.79
CA PRO A 148 -0.65 30.96 1.94
C PRO A 148 -0.27 32.23 2.72
N GLU A 149 -0.91 32.49 3.88
CA GLU A 149 -0.63 33.67 4.71
C GLU A 149 0.70 33.56 5.45
N THR A 150 1.08 32.35 5.82
CA THR A 150 2.36 32.05 6.50
C THR A 150 3.45 31.60 5.55
N GLY A 151 3.12 31.40 4.27
CA GLY A 151 4.05 30.83 3.28
C GLY A 151 4.27 29.33 3.43
N LYS A 152 3.45 28.63 4.25
CA LYS A 152 3.58 27.19 4.44
C LYS A 152 3.18 26.46 3.16
N GLU A 153 4.13 25.74 2.58
CA GLU A 153 3.95 24.87 1.43
C GLU A 153 3.52 23.45 1.88
N ARG A 154 2.88 22.71 0.97
CA ARG A 154 2.63 21.28 1.14
C ARG A 154 3.97 20.52 1.14
N TRP A 155 4.10 19.55 2.02
CA TRP A 155 5.23 18.63 2.04
C TRP A 155 4.85 17.36 1.27
N ASP A 156 5.45 17.14 0.13
CA ASP A 156 5.25 15.90 -0.61
C ASP A 156 6.07 14.78 0.06
N LEU A 157 5.34 13.83 0.66
CA LEU A 157 5.92 12.65 1.31
C LEU A 157 6.05 11.54 0.25
N ASP A 158 7.13 11.55 -0.49
CA ASP A 158 7.36 10.60 -1.57
C ASP A 158 8.11 9.36 -1.08
N THR A 159 9.10 9.55 -0.22
CA THR A 159 10.01 8.52 0.27
C THR A 159 9.89 8.31 1.79
N LEU A 160 10.49 7.22 2.31
CA LEU A 160 10.64 7.02 3.76
C LEU A 160 11.53 8.08 4.40
N SER A 161 12.50 8.64 3.65
CA SER A 161 13.34 9.74 4.10
C SER A 161 12.53 11.00 4.37
N ASP A 162 11.60 11.33 3.48
CA ASP A 162 10.69 12.47 3.64
C ASP A 162 9.84 12.34 4.90
N LEU A 163 9.26 11.15 5.10
CA LEU A 163 8.49 10.88 6.30
C LEU A 163 9.33 10.98 7.58
N LYS A 164 10.57 10.48 7.57
CA LYS A 164 11.48 10.60 8.73
C LYS A 164 11.81 12.06 9.04
N ASN A 165 12.08 12.87 8.00
CA ASN A 165 12.35 14.28 8.16
C ASN A 165 11.13 15.02 8.70
N ALA A 166 9.93 14.71 8.18
CA ALA A 166 8.67 15.28 8.68
C ALA A 166 8.39 14.88 10.14
N LEU A 167 8.58 13.61 10.51
CA LEU A 167 8.43 13.12 11.88
C LEU A 167 9.37 13.84 12.86
N ASN A 168 10.63 14.01 12.48
CA ASN A 168 11.62 14.71 13.30
C ASN A 168 11.25 16.19 13.46
N TYR A 169 10.90 16.87 12.36
CA TYR A 169 10.54 18.29 12.38
C TYR A 169 9.29 18.53 13.24
N VAL A 170 8.23 17.75 13.04
CA VAL A 170 7.00 17.84 13.85
C VAL A 170 7.30 17.55 15.33
N GLY A 171 8.19 16.61 15.62
CA GLY A 171 8.62 16.30 16.99
C GLY A 171 9.40 17.42 17.66
N GLU A 172 10.29 18.09 16.94
CA GLU A 172 11.05 19.26 17.39
C GLU A 172 10.13 20.45 17.67
N HIS A 173 9.10 20.66 16.83
CA HIS A 173 8.15 21.78 16.88
C HIS A 173 6.78 21.38 17.48
N ARG A 174 6.71 20.30 18.25
CA ARG A 174 5.45 19.73 18.75
C ARG A 174 4.51 20.72 19.44
N ASN A 175 5.06 21.74 20.10
CA ASN A 175 4.27 22.74 20.82
C ASN A 175 3.45 23.62 19.87
N ASP A 176 3.95 23.84 18.65
CA ASP A 176 3.33 24.67 17.62
C ASP A 176 2.14 23.94 16.98
N TYR A 177 2.20 22.58 16.97
CA TYR A 177 1.17 21.74 16.37
C TYR A 177 0.11 21.20 17.34
N THR A 178 0.40 21.26 18.66
CA THR A 178 -0.47 20.63 19.68
C THR A 178 -1.88 21.23 19.72
N ILE A 179 -2.02 22.52 19.48
CA ILE A 179 -3.31 23.24 19.57
C ILE A 179 -4.23 22.83 18.41
N ASP A 180 -3.69 22.75 17.20
CA ASP A 180 -4.47 22.55 15.97
C ASP A 180 -4.68 21.07 15.63
N TYR A 181 -3.69 20.21 15.97
CA TYR A 181 -3.67 18.81 15.53
C TYR A 181 -3.73 17.80 16.69
N GLY A 182 -3.48 18.23 17.92
CA GLY A 182 -3.46 17.35 19.08
C GLY A 182 -2.04 17.04 19.58
N ASN A 183 -1.96 16.26 20.66
CA ASN A 183 -0.70 16.00 21.33
C ASN A 183 0.24 15.08 20.55
N VAL A 184 1.42 15.59 20.23
CA VAL A 184 2.50 14.82 19.58
C VAL A 184 3.44 14.24 20.64
N ASN A 185 3.34 12.93 20.87
CA ASN A 185 4.19 12.23 21.82
C ASN A 185 5.53 11.85 21.19
N THR A 186 6.64 12.38 21.71
CA THR A 186 8.00 12.09 21.20
C THR A 186 8.41 10.62 21.35
N GLN A 187 7.87 9.90 22.34
CA GLN A 187 8.10 8.46 22.48
C GLN A 187 7.48 7.70 21.30
N SER A 188 6.28 8.09 20.87
CA SER A 188 5.63 7.51 19.68
C SER A 188 6.44 7.78 18.42
N ILE A 189 6.96 9.00 18.22
CA ILE A 189 7.87 9.32 17.11
C ILE A 189 9.08 8.39 17.13
N GLY A 190 9.72 8.20 18.28
CA GLY A 190 10.88 7.31 18.41
C GLY A 190 10.56 5.84 18.06
N VAL A 191 9.34 5.37 18.33
CA VAL A 191 8.90 4.02 17.90
C VAL A 191 8.71 3.99 16.39
N ILE A 192 8.00 4.95 15.82
CA ILE A 192 7.74 5.03 14.37
C ILE A 192 9.06 5.05 13.59
N LEU A 193 10.02 5.89 14.00
CA LEU A 193 11.35 5.98 13.37
C LEU A 193 12.12 4.64 13.43
N ARG A 194 12.04 3.90 14.55
CA ARG A 194 12.66 2.57 14.63
C ARG A 194 11.98 1.57 13.69
N SER A 195 10.66 1.59 13.58
CA SER A 195 9.92 0.72 12.66
C SER A 195 10.22 1.07 11.20
N LEU A 196 10.36 2.36 10.85
CA LEU A 196 10.79 2.80 9.51
C LEU A 196 12.20 2.30 9.17
N ASN A 197 13.16 2.39 10.12
CA ASN A 197 14.50 1.86 9.91
C ASN A 197 14.49 0.33 9.74
N ALA A 198 13.61 -0.39 10.46
CA ALA A 198 13.47 -1.84 10.29
C ALA A 198 12.90 -2.18 8.90
N LEU A 199 11.98 -1.37 8.38
CA LEU A 199 11.41 -1.54 7.05
C LEU A 199 12.45 -1.34 5.94
N GLU A 200 13.31 -0.31 6.07
CA GLU A 200 14.44 -0.08 5.14
C GLU A 200 15.44 -1.24 5.17
N ASN A 201 15.78 -1.75 6.36
CA ASN A 201 16.69 -2.89 6.49
C ASN A 201 16.13 -4.17 5.83
N GLN A 202 14.82 -4.26 5.59
CA GLN A 202 14.18 -5.33 4.82
C GLN A 202 14.21 -5.07 3.31
N GLY A 203 14.81 -3.97 2.84
CA GLY A 203 14.93 -3.60 1.43
C GLY A 203 13.67 -2.99 0.83
N LEU A 204 12.78 -2.44 1.66
CA LEU A 204 11.53 -1.81 1.24
C LEU A 204 11.61 -0.28 1.09
N ASP A 205 12.78 0.28 1.28
CA ASP A 205 13.09 1.64 0.81
C ASP A 205 12.77 1.77 -0.69
N ASN A 206 13.07 0.75 -1.47
CA ASN A 206 12.78 0.69 -2.90
C ASN A 206 11.29 0.63 -3.28
N PHE A 207 10.42 0.32 -2.33
CA PHE A 207 8.97 0.31 -2.54
C PHE A 207 8.37 1.72 -2.49
N PHE A 208 9.08 2.68 -1.89
CA PHE A 208 8.63 4.07 -1.77
C PHE A 208 9.41 4.99 -2.69
N GLY A 209 8.72 5.93 -3.33
CA GLY A 209 9.33 6.95 -4.19
C GLY A 209 8.71 7.06 -5.57
N GLU A 210 9.35 7.84 -6.42
CA GLU A 210 8.98 8.06 -7.82
C GLU A 210 9.95 7.36 -8.79
N PRO A 211 9.48 6.99 -10.00
CA PRO A 211 8.10 7.08 -10.48
C PRO A 211 7.19 6.08 -9.75
N ASP A 212 6.04 6.55 -9.29
CA ASP A 212 5.05 5.70 -8.65
C ASP A 212 4.29 4.84 -9.66
N LEU A 213 3.74 3.72 -9.19
CA LEU A 213 2.98 2.79 -10.03
C LEU A 213 1.77 3.48 -10.66
N ASN A 214 1.71 3.56 -11.97
CA ASN A 214 0.48 3.87 -12.68
C ASN A 214 -0.38 2.61 -12.79
N ILE A 215 -1.43 2.51 -11.99
CA ILE A 215 -2.31 1.34 -11.96
C ILE A 215 -2.96 1.02 -13.32
N HIS A 216 -3.09 2.01 -14.21
CA HIS A 216 -3.61 1.81 -15.56
C HIS A 216 -2.68 0.95 -16.44
N ASP A 217 -1.41 0.82 -16.09
CA ASP A 217 -0.47 -0.05 -16.79
C ASP A 217 -0.84 -1.54 -16.65
N PHE A 218 -1.61 -1.89 -15.62
CA PHE A 218 -2.17 -3.23 -15.47
C PHE A 218 -3.32 -3.53 -16.43
N LEU A 219 -3.94 -2.51 -17.04
CA LEU A 219 -5.11 -2.64 -17.92
C LEU A 219 -4.76 -2.96 -19.36
N SER A 220 -3.56 -3.41 -19.64
CA SER A 220 -3.05 -3.60 -20.99
C SER A 220 -3.57 -4.88 -21.62
N VAL A 221 -3.77 -4.80 -22.93
CA VAL A 221 -3.97 -5.97 -23.81
C VAL A 221 -2.81 -6.04 -24.80
N ASP A 222 -2.49 -7.23 -25.27
CA ASP A 222 -1.46 -7.43 -26.28
C ASP A 222 -1.98 -7.13 -27.71
N ASN A 223 -1.10 -7.27 -28.69
CA ASN A 223 -1.45 -7.03 -30.10
C ASN A 223 -2.47 -8.04 -30.68
N ASN A 224 -2.67 -9.17 -30.00
CA ASN A 224 -3.63 -10.20 -30.39
C ASN A 224 -4.99 -10.01 -29.69
N GLY A 225 -5.12 -8.97 -28.87
CA GLY A 225 -6.31 -8.67 -28.08
C GLY A 225 -6.43 -9.49 -26.79
N GLN A 226 -5.37 -10.23 -26.39
CA GLN A 226 -5.35 -10.95 -25.12
C GLN A 226 -5.03 -10.01 -23.96
N GLY A 227 -5.73 -10.19 -22.85
CA GLY A 227 -5.45 -9.44 -21.62
C GLY A 227 -4.10 -9.84 -21.03
N VAL A 228 -3.27 -8.86 -20.68
CA VAL A 228 -1.97 -9.14 -20.07
C VAL A 228 -2.16 -9.68 -18.64
N ILE A 229 -1.44 -10.75 -18.31
CA ILE A 229 -1.40 -11.33 -16.98
C ILE A 229 -0.22 -10.68 -16.23
N ASN A 230 -0.53 -9.80 -15.28
CA ASN A 230 0.45 -9.14 -14.42
C ASN A 230 0.72 -10.05 -13.21
N ILE A 231 1.96 -10.51 -13.07
CA ILE A 231 2.38 -11.41 -11.99
C ILE A 231 3.33 -10.63 -11.07
N LEU A 232 2.91 -10.43 -9.82
CA LEU A 232 3.77 -9.92 -8.76
C LEU A 232 4.62 -11.07 -8.21
N ASP A 233 5.94 -10.96 -8.29
CA ASP A 233 6.84 -11.85 -7.56
C ASP A 233 6.72 -11.52 -6.05
N ALA A 234 6.03 -12.39 -5.35
CA ALA A 234 5.73 -12.22 -3.94
C ALA A 234 6.42 -13.27 -3.04
N VAL A 235 7.36 -14.06 -3.60
CA VAL A 235 8.04 -15.13 -2.84
C VAL A 235 8.76 -14.58 -1.62
N LYS A 236 9.60 -13.57 -1.80
CA LYS A 236 10.32 -12.92 -0.69
C LYS A 236 9.39 -12.08 0.19
N LEU A 237 8.41 -11.42 -0.42
CA LEU A 237 7.41 -10.62 0.29
C LEU A 237 6.55 -11.47 1.25
N TYR A 238 6.24 -12.69 0.86
CA TYR A 238 5.44 -13.64 1.64
C TYR A 238 6.14 -14.14 2.92
N GLU A 239 7.46 -14.02 3.02
CA GLU A 239 8.21 -14.32 4.25
C GLU A 239 7.79 -13.39 5.42
N ASN A 240 7.25 -12.20 5.10
CA ASN A 240 6.65 -11.29 6.07
C ASN A 240 5.16 -11.07 5.74
N PRO A 241 4.24 -11.79 6.41
CA PRO A 241 2.80 -11.73 6.13
C PRO A 241 2.17 -10.35 6.28
N ASP A 242 2.61 -9.57 7.26
CA ASP A 242 2.07 -8.22 7.50
C ASP A 242 2.44 -7.28 6.35
N LEU A 243 3.65 -7.45 5.85
CA LEU A 243 4.15 -6.69 4.73
C LEU A 243 3.47 -7.07 3.41
N TYR A 244 3.31 -8.38 3.17
CA TYR A 244 2.51 -8.88 2.05
C TYR A 244 1.10 -8.30 2.07
N SER A 245 0.44 -8.38 3.23
CA SER A 245 -0.90 -7.81 3.43
C SER A 245 -0.94 -6.32 3.10
N ALA A 246 0.01 -5.55 3.62
CA ALA A 246 0.05 -4.10 3.40
C ALA A 246 0.28 -3.74 1.93
N VAL A 247 1.20 -4.40 1.23
CA VAL A 247 1.44 -4.19 -0.22
C VAL A 247 0.17 -4.51 -1.02
N MET A 248 -0.51 -5.62 -0.72
CA MET A 248 -1.75 -5.98 -1.41
C MET A 248 -2.87 -4.97 -1.13
N LEU A 249 -2.94 -4.41 0.09
CA LEU A 249 -3.89 -3.35 0.45
C LEU A 249 -3.55 -2.02 -0.24
N CYS A 250 -2.27 -1.68 -0.40
CA CYS A 250 -1.84 -0.53 -1.20
C CYS A 250 -2.34 -0.65 -2.64
N LEU A 251 -2.12 -1.80 -3.27
CA LEU A 251 -2.58 -2.07 -4.64
C LEU A 251 -4.10 -1.97 -4.74
N LEU A 252 -4.83 -2.60 -3.82
CA LEU A 252 -6.30 -2.57 -3.80
C LEU A 252 -6.83 -1.14 -3.62
N THR A 253 -6.22 -0.36 -2.73
CA THR A 253 -6.63 1.02 -2.44
C THR A 253 -6.33 1.94 -3.63
N LYS A 254 -5.13 1.84 -4.22
CA LYS A 254 -4.76 2.61 -5.41
C LYS A 254 -5.68 2.28 -6.59
N LEU A 255 -5.98 1.01 -6.80
CA LEU A 255 -6.92 0.55 -7.81
C LEU A 255 -8.31 1.15 -7.59
N TYR A 256 -8.83 1.09 -6.36
CA TYR A 256 -10.12 1.66 -6.01
C TYR A 256 -10.18 3.19 -6.23
N ASN A 257 -9.14 3.91 -5.83
CA ASN A 257 -9.12 5.36 -5.94
C ASN A 257 -8.94 5.85 -7.39
N SER A 258 -8.15 5.14 -8.20
CA SER A 258 -7.78 5.58 -9.55
C SER A 258 -8.82 5.22 -10.62
N MET A 259 -9.64 4.18 -10.39
CA MET A 259 -10.59 3.73 -11.40
C MET A 259 -11.91 4.47 -11.34
N PRO A 260 -12.44 4.96 -12.49
CA PRO A 260 -13.76 5.59 -12.53
C PRO A 260 -14.87 4.56 -12.40
N GLU A 261 -16.04 5.00 -11.96
CA GLU A 261 -17.26 4.18 -12.01
C GLU A 261 -17.74 4.00 -13.45
N VAL A 262 -18.10 2.76 -13.81
CA VAL A 262 -18.47 2.39 -15.18
C VAL A 262 -19.81 1.64 -15.27
N GLY A 263 -20.39 1.29 -14.13
CA GLY A 263 -21.63 0.52 -14.09
C GLY A 263 -21.45 -0.96 -14.46
N ASP A 264 -22.51 -1.58 -14.95
CA ASP A 264 -22.48 -2.99 -15.38
C ASP A 264 -21.90 -3.10 -16.78
N LEU A 265 -20.87 -3.90 -16.93
CA LEU A 265 -20.15 -4.17 -18.17
C LEU A 265 -20.35 -5.62 -18.61
N ASP A 266 -20.23 -5.89 -19.91
CA ASP A 266 -20.28 -7.26 -20.47
C ASP A 266 -19.10 -8.14 -20.01
N LYS A 267 -17.99 -7.53 -19.63
CA LYS A 267 -16.80 -8.17 -19.05
C LYS A 267 -16.05 -7.20 -18.11
N PRO A 268 -15.30 -7.71 -17.13
CA PRO A 268 -14.48 -6.84 -16.26
C PRO A 268 -13.43 -6.05 -17.05
N LYS A 269 -13.02 -4.90 -16.50
CA LYS A 269 -11.84 -4.17 -16.97
C LYS A 269 -10.54 -4.87 -16.56
N ILE A 270 -10.54 -5.49 -15.39
CA ILE A 270 -9.42 -6.25 -14.84
C ILE A 270 -9.92 -7.19 -13.75
N VAL A 271 -9.22 -8.29 -13.55
CA VAL A 271 -9.47 -9.24 -12.47
C VAL A 271 -8.22 -9.36 -11.61
N PHE A 272 -8.37 -9.25 -10.29
CA PHE A 272 -7.32 -9.42 -9.29
C PHE A 272 -7.49 -10.71 -8.53
N PHE A 273 -6.43 -11.52 -8.45
CA PHE A 273 -6.34 -12.70 -7.61
C PHE A 273 -5.43 -12.42 -6.41
N PHE A 274 -6.00 -12.53 -5.22
CA PHE A 274 -5.30 -12.41 -3.95
C PHE A 274 -5.04 -13.79 -3.39
N ASP A 275 -3.83 -14.32 -3.57
CA ASP A 275 -3.45 -15.59 -2.98
C ASP A 275 -3.17 -15.42 -1.48
N GLU A 276 -3.38 -16.51 -0.71
CA GLU A 276 -3.26 -16.51 0.74
C GLU A 276 -4.01 -15.35 1.43
N ALA A 277 -5.25 -15.11 0.95
CA ALA A 277 -6.06 -13.94 1.31
C ALA A 277 -6.34 -13.80 2.82
N TYR A 278 -6.18 -14.87 3.61
CA TYR A 278 -6.35 -14.83 5.06
C TYR A 278 -5.40 -13.83 5.73
N PHE A 279 -4.21 -13.59 5.16
CA PHE A 279 -3.27 -12.58 5.67
C PHE A 279 -3.81 -11.15 5.57
N LEU A 280 -4.66 -10.86 4.57
CA LEU A 280 -5.26 -9.54 4.42
C LEU A 280 -6.19 -9.17 5.57
N PHE A 281 -6.73 -10.18 6.27
CA PHE A 281 -7.77 -9.99 7.27
C PHE A 281 -7.34 -10.38 8.69
N ARG A 282 -6.18 -11.02 8.81
CA ARG A 282 -5.66 -11.52 10.09
C ARG A 282 -5.40 -10.35 11.04
N GLU A 283 -5.90 -10.50 12.27
CA GLU A 283 -5.65 -9.55 13.38
C GLU A 283 -5.99 -8.08 13.06
N MET A 284 -6.84 -7.86 12.03
CA MET A 284 -7.19 -6.52 11.59
C MET A 284 -8.20 -5.87 12.54
N PRO A 285 -7.95 -4.62 13.01
CA PRO A 285 -8.91 -3.89 13.82
C PRO A 285 -10.25 -3.68 13.10
N PRO A 286 -11.39 -3.71 13.82
CA PRO A 286 -12.73 -3.63 13.20
C PRO A 286 -12.95 -2.40 12.31
N TYR A 287 -12.35 -1.27 12.64
CA TYR A 287 -12.51 -0.04 11.84
C TYR A 287 -11.80 -0.13 10.48
N ARG A 288 -10.62 -0.79 10.42
CA ARG A 288 -9.89 -1.03 9.16
C ARG A 288 -10.62 -2.07 8.30
N LEU A 289 -11.12 -3.13 8.93
CA LEU A 289 -11.91 -4.14 8.23
C LEU A 289 -13.11 -3.50 7.51
N LYS A 290 -13.83 -2.58 8.17
CA LYS A 290 -14.95 -1.83 7.54
C LYS A 290 -14.52 -1.02 6.32
N GLN A 291 -13.30 -0.48 6.30
CA GLN A 291 -12.79 0.24 5.12
C GLN A 291 -12.59 -0.71 3.94
N ILE A 292 -11.99 -1.88 4.19
CA ILE A 292 -11.78 -2.90 3.15
C ILE A 292 -13.13 -3.45 2.66
N GLU A 293 -14.06 -3.75 3.56
CA GLU A 293 -15.43 -4.14 3.20
C GLU A 293 -16.09 -3.13 2.25
N LYS A 294 -15.94 -1.83 2.56
CA LYS A 294 -16.44 -0.76 1.70
C LYS A 294 -15.79 -0.80 0.32
N ILE A 295 -14.47 -0.96 0.25
CA ILE A 295 -13.74 -1.05 -1.02
C ILE A 295 -14.23 -2.27 -1.82
N VAL A 296 -14.23 -3.47 -1.23
CA VAL A 296 -14.65 -4.71 -1.89
C VAL A 296 -16.09 -4.58 -2.43
N ARG A 297 -16.99 -4.00 -1.66
CA ARG A 297 -18.38 -3.79 -2.09
C ARG A 297 -18.52 -2.81 -3.26
N LEU A 298 -17.74 -1.71 -3.25
CA LEU A 298 -17.91 -0.62 -4.22
C LEU A 298 -17.05 -0.80 -5.48
N ILE A 299 -15.95 -1.54 -5.42
CA ILE A 299 -15.00 -1.66 -6.53
C ILE A 299 -15.61 -2.37 -7.75
N ARG A 300 -16.67 -3.14 -7.53
CA ARG A 300 -17.46 -3.78 -8.58
C ARG A 300 -18.01 -2.74 -9.57
N SER A 301 -18.55 -1.60 -9.10
CA SER A 301 -19.07 -0.54 -9.98
C SER A 301 -18.01 0.10 -10.87
N LYS A 302 -16.74 -0.14 -10.58
CA LYS A 302 -15.57 0.27 -11.37
C LYS A 302 -15.14 -0.78 -12.41
N GLY A 303 -15.90 -1.87 -12.54
CA GLY A 303 -15.63 -2.95 -13.49
C GLY A 303 -14.50 -3.89 -13.07
N ILE A 304 -14.22 -4.02 -11.78
CA ILE A 304 -13.11 -4.81 -11.25
C ILE A 304 -13.64 -6.07 -10.57
N GLY A 305 -13.08 -7.22 -10.93
CA GLY A 305 -13.31 -8.50 -10.26
C GLY A 305 -12.21 -8.80 -9.24
N LEU A 306 -12.58 -9.18 -8.02
CA LEU A 306 -11.65 -9.62 -6.98
C LEU A 306 -11.90 -11.09 -6.68
N TYR A 307 -10.84 -11.90 -6.72
CA TYR A 307 -10.90 -13.32 -6.39
C TYR A 307 -9.93 -13.60 -5.24
N PHE A 308 -10.47 -14.01 -4.11
CA PHE A 308 -9.69 -14.37 -2.94
C PHE A 308 -9.42 -15.87 -2.93
N ILE A 309 -8.18 -16.25 -2.67
CA ILE A 309 -7.74 -17.63 -2.59
C ILE A 309 -7.29 -17.89 -1.14
N SER A 310 -7.88 -18.90 -0.48
CA SER A 310 -7.57 -19.20 0.91
C SER A 310 -7.70 -20.70 1.21
N HIS A 311 -7.30 -21.11 2.41
CA HIS A 311 -7.45 -22.50 2.85
C HIS A 311 -8.89 -22.84 3.19
N SER A 312 -9.64 -21.87 3.72
CA SER A 312 -11.00 -22.06 4.21
C SER A 312 -11.88 -20.84 3.94
N THR A 313 -13.19 -21.07 3.84
CA THR A 313 -14.19 -19.99 3.81
C THR A 313 -14.21 -19.18 5.11
N THR A 314 -13.84 -19.81 6.24
CA THR A 314 -13.79 -19.15 7.56
C THR A 314 -12.62 -18.19 7.72
N ASP A 315 -11.65 -18.19 6.81
CA ASP A 315 -10.52 -17.27 6.80
C ASP A 315 -10.95 -15.85 6.35
N ILE A 316 -12.08 -15.76 5.68
CA ILE A 316 -12.59 -14.51 5.11
C ILE A 316 -13.70 -13.98 6.03
N PRO A 317 -13.64 -12.69 6.43
CA PRO A 317 -14.71 -12.06 7.23
C PRO A 317 -16.08 -12.17 6.57
N ALA A 318 -17.12 -12.42 7.36
CA ALA A 318 -18.47 -12.67 6.86
C ALA A 318 -19.00 -11.57 5.92
N ALA A 319 -18.77 -10.31 6.26
CA ALA A 319 -19.23 -9.18 5.45
C ALA A 319 -18.54 -9.10 4.07
N ILE A 320 -17.28 -9.56 3.96
CA ILE A 320 -16.58 -9.70 2.68
C ILE A 320 -17.07 -10.96 1.96
N LEU A 321 -17.22 -12.09 2.67
CA LEU A 321 -17.68 -13.35 2.11
C LEU A 321 -19.05 -13.23 1.42
N GLU A 322 -19.94 -12.37 1.92
CA GLU A 322 -21.23 -12.07 1.33
C GLU A 322 -21.12 -11.39 -0.07
N GLN A 323 -20.00 -10.73 -0.36
CA GLN A 323 -19.75 -10.09 -1.65
C GLN A 323 -19.17 -11.05 -2.70
N LEU A 324 -18.71 -12.24 -2.29
CA LEU A 324 -18.02 -13.21 -3.15
C LEU A 324 -19.03 -14.19 -3.75
N GLY A 325 -19.62 -13.78 -4.86
CA GLY A 325 -20.73 -14.53 -5.49
C GLY A 325 -20.30 -15.76 -6.29
N ASN A 326 -19.05 -15.79 -6.80
CA ASN A 326 -18.52 -16.90 -7.58
C ASN A 326 -17.64 -17.79 -6.69
N ARG A 327 -18.03 -19.04 -6.47
CA ARG A 327 -17.39 -19.90 -5.47
C ARG A 327 -16.85 -21.19 -6.05
N ILE A 328 -15.61 -21.51 -5.69
CA ILE A 328 -14.92 -22.74 -6.05
C ILE A 328 -14.34 -23.35 -4.77
N GLN A 329 -14.78 -24.53 -4.42
CA GLN A 329 -14.34 -25.25 -3.22
C GLN A 329 -13.64 -26.53 -3.63
N HIS A 330 -12.33 -26.61 -3.39
CA HIS A 330 -11.55 -27.85 -3.48
C HIS A 330 -11.69 -28.70 -2.20
N ASN A 331 -11.06 -29.86 -2.21
CA ASN A 331 -11.06 -30.79 -1.07
C ASN A 331 -10.64 -30.09 0.24
N LEU A 332 -11.35 -30.42 1.30
CA LEU A 332 -10.98 -30.08 2.68
C LEU A 332 -10.70 -31.38 3.45
N ARG A 333 -9.59 -31.40 4.19
CA ARG A 333 -9.22 -32.53 5.02
C ARG A 333 -9.77 -32.30 6.43
N ALA A 334 -10.78 -33.05 6.83
CA ALA A 334 -11.47 -32.89 8.12
C ALA A 334 -11.02 -33.96 9.13
N TYR A 335 -9.83 -33.78 9.70
CA TYR A 335 -9.27 -34.71 10.68
C TYR A 335 -9.74 -34.42 12.12
N THR A 336 -10.11 -33.21 12.43
CA THR A 336 -10.51 -32.77 13.76
C THR A 336 -11.97 -32.28 13.76
N PRO A 337 -12.64 -32.26 14.95
CA PRO A 337 -13.96 -31.64 15.06
C PRO A 337 -14.02 -30.17 14.58
N SER A 338 -12.92 -29.43 14.69
CA SER A 338 -12.80 -28.08 14.15
C SER A 338 -12.83 -28.10 12.63
N ASP A 339 -12.06 -28.99 11.98
CA ASP A 339 -12.04 -29.13 10.52
C ASP A 339 -13.40 -29.53 9.97
N GLN A 340 -14.13 -30.42 10.69
CA GLN A 340 -15.50 -30.80 10.32
C GLN A 340 -16.47 -29.62 10.34
N LYS A 341 -16.34 -28.71 11.32
CA LYS A 341 -17.14 -27.46 11.34
C LYS A 341 -16.81 -26.57 10.16
N ILE A 342 -15.53 -26.46 9.80
CA ILE A 342 -15.07 -25.69 8.63
C ILE A 342 -15.64 -26.29 7.34
N ALA A 343 -15.55 -27.59 7.16
CA ALA A 343 -16.10 -28.29 6.00
C ALA A 343 -17.63 -28.15 5.90
N LYS A 344 -18.32 -28.17 7.05
CA LYS A 344 -19.76 -27.93 7.11
C LYS A 344 -20.10 -26.48 6.71
N ALA A 345 -19.39 -25.48 7.26
CA ALA A 345 -19.60 -24.08 6.88
C ALA A 345 -19.34 -23.85 5.39
N ALA A 346 -18.33 -24.50 4.82
CA ALA A 346 -18.08 -24.48 3.38
C ALA A 346 -19.26 -25.05 2.59
N ALA A 347 -19.77 -26.24 2.97
CA ALA A 347 -20.90 -26.88 2.31
C ALA A 347 -22.19 -26.06 2.41
N ASP A 348 -22.49 -25.49 3.59
CA ASP A 348 -23.67 -24.66 3.84
C ASP A 348 -23.66 -23.34 3.04
N SER A 349 -22.49 -22.93 2.53
CA SER A 349 -22.32 -21.72 1.70
C SER A 349 -22.75 -21.88 0.25
N PHE A 350 -23.09 -23.10 -0.19
CA PHE A 350 -23.52 -23.40 -1.56
C PHE A 350 -25.02 -23.63 -1.66
N ARG A 351 -25.59 -23.27 -2.81
CA ARG A 351 -26.93 -23.73 -3.17
C ARG A 351 -26.88 -25.23 -3.44
N THR A 352 -27.57 -26.01 -2.62
CA THR A 352 -27.53 -27.49 -2.62
C THR A 352 -27.90 -28.10 -3.97
N ASN A 353 -27.15 -29.12 -4.36
CA ASN A 353 -27.49 -29.98 -5.49
C ASN A 353 -28.29 -31.21 -5.01
N PRO A 354 -29.47 -31.50 -5.58
CA PRO A 354 -30.26 -32.64 -5.15
C PRO A 354 -29.62 -33.99 -5.43
N ASN A 355 -28.61 -34.07 -6.28
CA ASN A 355 -27.98 -35.31 -6.73
C ASN A 355 -26.86 -35.81 -5.84
N PHE A 356 -26.34 -34.97 -4.90
CA PHE A 356 -25.29 -35.35 -3.97
C PHE A 356 -25.31 -34.51 -2.69
N ASN A 357 -24.72 -35.06 -1.63
CA ASN A 357 -24.46 -34.31 -0.40
C ASN A 357 -23.21 -33.45 -0.56
N THR A 358 -23.35 -32.11 -0.47
CA THR A 358 -22.25 -31.20 -0.67
C THR A 358 -21.11 -31.38 0.34
N TYR A 359 -21.44 -31.62 1.62
CA TYR A 359 -20.46 -31.87 2.68
C TYR A 359 -19.61 -33.12 2.41
N ASP A 360 -20.27 -34.25 2.17
CA ASP A 360 -19.58 -35.51 1.90
C ASP A 360 -18.74 -35.41 0.61
N THR A 361 -19.29 -34.76 -0.42
CA THR A 361 -18.59 -34.57 -1.68
C THR A 361 -17.32 -33.73 -1.52
N ILE A 362 -17.34 -32.65 -0.72
CA ILE A 362 -16.13 -31.80 -0.47
C ILE A 362 -15.00 -32.65 0.13
N LEU A 363 -15.32 -33.57 1.03
CA LEU A 363 -14.32 -34.44 1.68
C LEU A 363 -13.77 -35.54 0.73
N GLU A 364 -14.50 -35.86 -0.31
CA GLU A 364 -14.16 -36.92 -1.28
C GLU A 364 -13.50 -36.41 -2.57
N LEU A 365 -13.44 -35.06 -2.77
CA LEU A 365 -12.84 -34.49 -3.98
C LEU A 365 -11.41 -34.95 -4.17
N GLY A 366 -11.08 -35.35 -5.39
CA GLY A 366 -9.71 -35.61 -5.81
C GLY A 366 -8.93 -34.33 -6.12
N THR A 367 -7.63 -34.45 -6.32
CA THR A 367 -6.78 -33.31 -6.75
C THR A 367 -7.23 -32.77 -8.11
N GLY A 368 -7.55 -31.48 -8.16
CA GLY A 368 -8.06 -30.81 -9.34
C GLY A 368 -9.54 -31.06 -9.59
N GLU A 369 -10.28 -31.59 -8.62
CA GLU A 369 -11.74 -31.54 -8.59
C GLU A 369 -12.20 -30.42 -7.64
N ALA A 370 -13.38 -29.88 -7.89
CA ALA A 370 -13.98 -28.83 -7.05
C ALA A 370 -15.53 -28.91 -7.07
N ILE A 371 -16.14 -28.38 -6.01
CA ILE A 371 -17.53 -27.94 -6.04
C ILE A 371 -17.53 -26.49 -6.54
N ILE A 372 -18.29 -26.21 -7.56
CA ILE A 372 -18.34 -24.89 -8.23
C ILE A 372 -19.77 -24.37 -8.23
N SER A 373 -19.96 -23.12 -7.87
CA SER A 373 -21.21 -22.38 -8.04
C SER A 373 -20.88 -20.97 -8.51
N PHE A 374 -21.28 -20.64 -9.71
CA PHE A 374 -21.18 -19.30 -10.28
C PHE A 374 -22.55 -18.62 -10.27
N GLN A 375 -22.55 -17.32 -10.48
CA GLN A 375 -23.81 -16.56 -10.61
C GLN A 375 -24.37 -16.65 -12.02
N ASN A 376 -25.69 -16.77 -12.10
CA ASN A 376 -26.43 -16.67 -13.36
C ASN A 376 -26.59 -15.20 -13.80
N GLU A 377 -27.19 -14.94 -14.95
CA GLU A 377 -27.41 -13.61 -15.52
C GLU A 377 -28.19 -12.67 -14.58
N LYS A 378 -28.97 -13.19 -13.63
CA LYS A 378 -29.69 -12.41 -12.61
C LYS A 378 -28.85 -12.11 -11.38
N GLY A 379 -27.63 -12.62 -11.31
CA GLY A 379 -26.76 -12.48 -10.14
C GLY A 379 -27.13 -13.43 -8.99
N GLU A 380 -27.91 -14.49 -9.25
CA GLU A 380 -28.28 -15.50 -8.26
C GLU A 380 -27.27 -16.66 -8.33
N PRO A 381 -26.85 -17.25 -7.18
CA PRO A 381 -26.02 -18.44 -7.18
C PRO A 381 -26.69 -19.60 -7.91
N GLU A 382 -26.01 -20.23 -8.85
CA GLU A 382 -26.47 -21.47 -9.45
C GLU A 382 -26.34 -22.66 -8.48
N VAL A 383 -27.07 -23.72 -8.77
CA VAL A 383 -26.93 -25.01 -8.06
C VAL A 383 -25.49 -25.46 -8.22
N CYS A 384 -24.86 -25.86 -7.11
CA CYS A 384 -23.45 -26.24 -7.15
C CYS A 384 -23.22 -27.53 -7.94
N GLU A 385 -22.10 -27.61 -8.63
CA GLU A 385 -21.71 -28.76 -9.45
C GLU A 385 -20.36 -29.30 -8.99
N ARG A 386 -20.23 -30.63 -8.88
CA ARG A 386 -18.93 -31.30 -8.79
C ARG A 386 -18.30 -31.30 -10.18
N ALA A 387 -17.14 -30.70 -10.34
CA ALA A 387 -16.45 -30.64 -11.62
C ALA A 387 -14.95 -30.92 -11.50
N THR A 388 -14.37 -31.45 -12.55
CA THR A 388 -12.93 -31.51 -12.74
C THR A 388 -12.47 -30.19 -13.37
N ILE A 389 -11.52 -29.52 -12.75
CA ILE A 389 -10.92 -28.28 -13.28
C ILE A 389 -10.18 -28.60 -14.59
N LEU A 390 -10.30 -27.72 -15.57
CA LEU A 390 -9.59 -27.87 -16.85
C LEU A 390 -8.06 -27.85 -16.61
N PRO A 391 -7.28 -28.53 -17.45
CA PRO A 391 -5.84 -28.37 -17.42
C PRO A 391 -5.47 -26.96 -17.90
N PRO A 392 -4.39 -26.33 -17.37
CA PRO A 392 -3.89 -25.07 -17.89
C PRO A 392 -3.27 -25.28 -19.27
N GLN A 393 -3.35 -24.25 -20.12
CA GLN A 393 -2.77 -24.26 -21.47
C GLN A 393 -1.29 -23.88 -21.46
N SER A 394 -0.86 -23.09 -20.46
CA SER A 394 0.52 -22.68 -20.31
C SER A 394 1.31 -23.61 -19.39
N LYS A 395 2.64 -23.44 -19.36
CA LYS A 395 3.56 -24.23 -18.54
C LYS A 395 3.20 -24.14 -17.05
N ILE A 396 3.18 -25.29 -16.37
CA ILE A 396 3.02 -25.36 -14.91
C ILE A 396 4.41 -25.22 -14.26
N GLY A 397 4.50 -24.38 -13.22
CA GLY A 397 5.70 -24.22 -12.41
C GLY A 397 6.58 -23.04 -12.82
N VAL A 398 7.81 -23.08 -12.38
CA VAL A 398 8.78 -21.99 -12.51
C VAL A 398 9.35 -21.86 -13.93
N ILE A 399 9.91 -20.68 -14.23
CA ILE A 399 10.76 -20.43 -15.40
C ILE A 399 12.19 -20.13 -14.96
N ASP A 400 13.14 -20.34 -15.85
CA ASP A 400 14.53 -19.94 -15.60
C ASP A 400 14.70 -18.42 -15.68
N GLN A 401 15.79 -17.93 -15.03
CA GLN A 401 16.03 -16.49 -14.92
C GLN A 401 16.33 -15.82 -16.27
N ILE A 402 16.90 -16.57 -17.23
CA ILE A 402 17.19 -16.04 -18.59
C ILE A 402 15.88 -15.72 -19.30
N THR A 403 14.93 -16.65 -19.26
CA THR A 403 13.58 -16.46 -19.82
C THR A 403 12.86 -15.31 -19.14
N ARG A 404 12.90 -15.23 -17.79
CA ARG A 404 12.30 -14.13 -17.04
C ARG A 404 12.88 -12.78 -17.45
N ASN A 405 14.19 -12.64 -17.47
CA ASN A 405 14.88 -11.41 -17.86
C ASN A 405 14.58 -11.00 -19.29
N LYS A 406 14.47 -11.97 -20.21
CA LYS A 406 14.07 -11.68 -21.59
C LYS A 406 12.67 -11.08 -21.67
N ILE A 407 11.72 -11.57 -20.90
CA ILE A 407 10.35 -11.06 -20.85
C ILE A 407 10.34 -9.63 -20.27
N ILE A 408 11.06 -9.39 -19.17
CA ILE A 408 11.16 -8.08 -18.54
C ILE A 408 11.77 -7.06 -19.50
N ASN A 409 12.90 -7.39 -20.15
CA ASN A 409 13.62 -6.49 -21.05
C ASN A 409 12.85 -6.19 -22.34
N ASN A 410 12.01 -7.10 -22.80
CA ASN A 410 11.17 -6.90 -23.99
C ASN A 410 9.81 -6.26 -23.66
N SER A 411 9.52 -6.00 -22.40
CA SER A 411 8.29 -5.33 -21.97
C SER A 411 8.28 -3.87 -22.43
N PRO A 412 7.11 -3.30 -22.79
CA PRO A 412 6.98 -1.87 -23.07
C PRO A 412 7.25 -0.97 -21.84
N PHE A 413 7.42 -1.57 -20.66
CA PHE A 413 7.75 -0.88 -19.42
C PHE A 413 9.23 -0.99 -19.01
N ALA A 414 10.07 -1.64 -19.83
CA ALA A 414 11.51 -1.65 -19.61
C ALA A 414 12.03 -0.20 -19.58
N GLY A 415 12.70 0.17 -18.51
CA GLY A 415 13.20 1.54 -18.28
C GLY A 415 12.17 2.52 -17.69
N LYS A 416 10.86 2.24 -17.71
CA LYS A 416 9.84 3.19 -17.23
C LYS A 416 9.87 3.41 -15.73
N TYR A 417 10.15 2.36 -14.97
CA TYR A 417 10.12 2.35 -13.51
C TYR A 417 11.50 2.11 -12.88
N ASP A 418 12.56 1.99 -13.69
CA ASP A 418 13.87 1.52 -13.22
C ASP A 418 14.70 2.63 -12.58
N GLU A 419 14.59 3.87 -13.08
CA GLU A 419 15.32 5.03 -12.55
C GLU A 419 14.48 5.76 -11.50
N ASP A 420 15.15 6.17 -10.43
CA ASP A 420 14.53 6.99 -9.39
C ASP A 420 14.45 8.45 -9.87
N ILE A 421 13.29 9.07 -9.67
CA ILE A 421 13.09 10.49 -9.88
C ILE A 421 13.18 11.15 -8.52
N ASP A 422 14.08 12.14 -8.42
CA ASP A 422 14.33 12.93 -7.21
C ASP A 422 13.80 14.35 -7.45
N ASP A 423 12.50 14.55 -7.24
CA ASP A 423 11.88 15.86 -7.31
C ASP A 423 11.90 16.54 -5.94
N ARG A 424 11.64 17.85 -5.90
CA ARG A 424 11.57 18.61 -4.64
C ARG A 424 10.48 18.05 -3.74
N SER A 425 10.88 17.49 -2.63
CA SER A 425 10.04 16.78 -1.67
C SER A 425 10.03 17.45 -0.29
N ALA A 426 9.39 16.82 0.68
CA ALA A 426 9.39 17.27 2.08
C ALA A 426 10.79 17.46 2.66
N SER A 427 11.76 16.64 2.26
CA SER A 427 13.15 16.71 2.76
C SER A 427 13.82 18.02 2.45
N GLU A 428 13.69 18.52 1.22
CA GLU A 428 14.25 19.79 0.78
C GLU A 428 13.55 20.97 1.46
N ILE A 429 12.23 20.96 1.50
CA ILE A 429 11.44 22.03 2.12
C ILE A 429 11.76 22.14 3.61
N ILE A 430 11.80 21.03 4.33
CA ILE A 430 12.12 21.00 5.76
C ILE A 430 13.57 21.45 6.00
N LYS A 431 14.50 21.09 5.13
CA LYS A 431 15.88 21.55 5.21
C LYS A 431 15.97 23.06 5.03
N GLU A 432 15.28 23.63 4.06
CA GLU A 432 15.20 25.08 3.83
C GLU A 432 14.65 25.79 5.08
N HIS A 433 13.56 25.27 5.67
CA HIS A 433 13.01 25.84 6.92
C HIS A 433 14.01 25.80 8.08
N ARG A 434 14.72 24.67 8.28
CA ARG A 434 15.75 24.57 9.33
C ARG A 434 16.92 25.53 9.11
N ASP A 435 17.33 25.73 7.86
CA ASP A 435 18.41 26.65 7.53
C ASP A 435 18.00 28.11 7.81
N GLU A 436 16.74 28.48 7.55
CA GLU A 436 16.18 29.78 7.89
C GLU A 436 16.08 29.98 9.40
N GLU A 437 15.56 29.00 10.14
CA GLU A 437 15.48 29.02 11.61
C GLU A 437 16.87 29.18 12.25
N ASN A 438 17.88 28.46 11.73
CA ASN A 438 19.24 28.56 12.20
C ASN A 438 19.84 29.96 11.95
N LYS A 439 19.61 30.56 10.77
CA LYS A 439 20.03 31.94 10.47
C LYS A 439 19.42 32.94 11.45
N ILE A 440 18.09 32.83 11.66
CA ILE A 440 17.38 33.69 12.62
C ILE A 440 17.93 33.53 14.04
N LYS A 441 18.27 32.30 14.43
CA LYS A 441 18.86 32.01 15.74
C LYS A 441 20.26 32.60 15.89
N GLU A 442 21.11 32.43 14.89
CA GLU A 442 22.46 33.03 14.84
C GLU A 442 22.42 34.55 14.90
N GLU A 443 21.51 35.18 14.12
CA GLU A 443 21.29 36.61 14.19
C GLU A 443 20.85 37.11 15.57
N LYS A 444 19.90 36.37 16.19
CA LYS A 444 19.46 36.70 17.56
C LYS A 444 20.56 36.52 18.59
N GLU A 445 21.39 35.51 18.46
CA GLU A 445 22.53 35.27 19.36
C GLU A 445 23.62 36.35 19.17
N SER A 446 23.92 36.74 17.91
CA SER A 446 24.86 37.79 17.61
C SER A 446 24.40 39.15 18.17
N MET A 447 23.11 39.50 18.00
CA MET A 447 22.50 40.69 18.57
C MET A 447 22.57 40.73 20.09
N LYS A 448 22.27 39.59 20.75
CA LYS A 448 22.39 39.46 22.21
C LYS A 448 23.84 39.60 22.68
N ALA A 449 24.79 39.01 21.95
CA ALA A 449 26.22 39.15 22.26
C ALA A 449 26.71 40.60 22.13
N GLU A 450 26.25 41.29 21.08
CA GLU A 450 26.59 42.71 20.84
C GLU A 450 25.95 43.63 21.92
N GLU A 451 24.70 43.40 22.26
CA GLU A 451 24.03 44.14 23.36
C GLU A 451 24.75 43.90 24.71
N LYS A 452 25.19 42.69 24.98
CA LYS A 452 25.97 42.38 26.19
C LYS A 452 27.32 43.08 26.17
N ARG A 453 27.99 43.11 25.03
CA ARG A 453 29.26 43.80 24.85
C ARG A 453 29.11 45.30 25.07
N LEU A 454 28.08 45.94 24.47
CA LEU A 454 27.75 47.34 24.67
C LEU A 454 27.46 47.66 26.12
N LYS A 455 26.68 46.85 26.82
CA LYS A 455 26.40 47.00 28.26
C LYS A 455 27.66 46.85 29.10
N GLU A 456 28.58 45.97 28.74
CA GLU A 456 29.87 45.81 29.44
C GLU A 456 30.81 47.01 29.17
N GLU A 457 30.85 47.52 27.94
CA GLU A 457 31.58 48.72 27.58
C GLU A 457 31.03 49.98 28.29
N GLU A 458 29.69 50.15 28.37
CA GLU A 458 29.06 51.19 29.13
C GLU A 458 29.41 51.11 30.63
N LYS A 459 29.37 49.92 31.19
CA LYS A 459 29.78 49.69 32.59
C LYS A 459 31.26 49.99 32.83
N ALA A 460 32.12 49.62 31.85
CA ALA A 460 33.56 49.91 31.93
C ALA A 460 33.81 51.42 31.84
N LYS A 461 33.18 52.14 30.88
CA LYS A 461 33.24 53.61 30.75
C LYS A 461 32.73 54.32 32.01
N ALA A 462 31.59 53.87 32.54
CA ALA A 462 31.02 54.41 33.78
C ALA A 462 31.92 54.14 35.01
N LYS A 463 32.67 53.06 34.99
CA LYS A 463 33.66 52.73 36.07
C LYS A 463 34.90 53.60 35.91
N GLU A 464 35.40 53.79 34.70
CA GLU A 464 36.51 54.68 34.38
C GLU A 464 36.20 56.15 34.70
N GLU A 465 34.98 56.60 34.38
CA GLU A 465 34.48 57.93 34.70
C GLU A 465 34.32 58.11 36.21
N LYS A 466 33.85 57.12 36.95
CA LYS A 466 33.80 57.13 38.40
C LYS A 466 35.19 57.15 39.04
N GLU A 467 36.17 56.46 38.50
CA GLU A 467 37.56 56.50 38.94
C GLU A 467 38.23 57.86 38.61
N LYS A 468 37.99 58.41 37.41
CA LYS A 468 38.42 59.77 37.03
C LYS A 468 37.80 60.83 37.95
N ASN A 469 36.47 60.73 38.17
CA ASN A 469 35.75 61.64 39.06
C ASN A 469 36.18 61.46 40.55
N LYS A 470 36.60 60.27 40.97
CA LYS A 470 37.17 60.02 42.30
C LYS A 470 38.57 60.60 42.43
N ALA A 471 39.40 60.42 41.40
CA ALA A 471 40.72 61.03 41.31
C ALA A 471 40.70 62.56 41.20
N GLU A 472 39.68 63.13 40.52
CA GLU A 472 39.46 64.60 40.53
C GLU A 472 38.91 65.10 41.85
N ARG A 473 38.06 64.34 42.58
CA ARG A 473 37.58 64.70 43.90
C ARG A 473 38.64 64.61 44.96
N GLU A 474 39.56 63.67 44.85
CA GLU A 474 40.75 63.61 45.71
C GLU A 474 41.72 64.76 45.46
N LYS A 475 41.73 65.35 44.24
CA LYS A 475 42.54 66.54 43.88
C LYS A 475 41.88 67.86 44.21
N LYS A 476 40.57 67.91 44.46
CA LYS A 476 39.84 69.13 44.86
C LYS A 476 39.02 68.84 46.13
N ASN A 477 39.71 69.02 47.29
CA ASN A 477 39.08 68.99 48.56
C ASN A 477 38.40 70.36 48.81
N THR A 478 37.21 70.58 48.29
CA THR A 478 36.33 71.72 48.56
C THR A 478 34.85 71.31 48.54
N PRO A 479 34.06 71.75 49.56
CA PRO A 479 32.69 71.25 49.76
C PRO A 479 31.67 72.10 49.00
N GLN A 480 31.35 71.78 47.81
CA GLN A 480 30.17 72.25 47.03
C GLN A 480 29.89 71.39 45.82
N TYR A 481 28.96 70.46 45.95
CA TYR A 481 28.04 70.05 44.88
C TYR A 481 27.13 68.90 45.32
N LYS A 482 26.03 69.25 45.92
CA LYS A 482 24.86 68.38 45.99
C LYS A 482 23.75 69.12 45.23
N LEU A 483 23.49 68.71 44.02
CA LEU A 483 22.18 68.79 43.35
C LEU A 483 22.34 68.33 41.88
N GLY A 484 21.71 67.22 41.49
CA GLY A 484 21.62 66.87 40.11
C GLY A 484 21.61 65.37 39.82
N LYS A 485 20.77 64.63 40.50
CA LYS A 485 20.54 63.23 40.14
C LYS A 485 19.05 62.92 40.10
N LYS A 486 18.43 63.05 38.93
CA LYS A 486 17.17 62.37 38.52
C LYS A 486 16.78 62.92 37.13
N VAL A 487 17.08 62.23 36.11
CA VAL A 487 16.42 62.19 34.75
C VAL A 487 17.43 61.64 33.75
N VAL A 488 17.58 60.37 33.53
CA VAL A 488 17.99 59.71 32.25
C VAL A 488 17.77 58.20 32.25
N ASN A 489 16.80 57.65 32.88
CA ASN A 489 16.55 56.19 32.80
C ASN A 489 15.18 55.78 32.23
N LYS A 490 14.54 56.64 31.41
CA LYS A 490 13.21 56.33 30.86
C LYS A 490 13.08 56.41 29.35
N THR A 491 14.13 56.79 28.62
CA THR A 491 14.01 57.04 27.17
C THR A 491 14.64 55.94 26.26
N THR A 492 15.62 55.20 26.76
CA THR A 492 16.31 54.16 26.00
C THR A 492 15.51 52.87 25.86
N ASP A 493 14.77 52.47 26.91
CA ASP A 493 13.97 51.23 26.85
C ASP A 493 12.76 51.31 25.91
N LYS A 494 12.23 52.49 25.63
CA LYS A 494 11.10 52.70 24.70
C LYS A 494 11.51 52.68 23.23
N LEU A 495 12.76 53.03 22.91
CA LEU A 495 13.28 52.99 21.54
C LEU A 495 13.70 51.56 21.11
N LEU A 496 14.30 50.81 22.03
CA LEU A 496 14.70 49.40 21.77
C LEU A 496 13.49 48.52 21.51
N ASN A 497 12.45 48.62 22.34
CA ASN A 497 11.21 47.85 22.14
C ASN A 497 10.42 48.23 20.85
N LYS A 498 10.61 49.46 20.32
CA LYS A 498 9.99 49.90 19.08
C LYS A 498 10.70 49.33 17.85
N ILE A 499 12.02 49.16 17.94
CA ILE A 499 12.85 48.60 16.84
C ILE A 499 12.64 47.07 16.78
N ILE A 500 12.61 46.37 17.92
CA ILE A 500 12.35 44.92 18.00
C ILE A 500 10.96 44.59 17.43
N ASN A 501 9.93 45.38 17.77
CA ASN A 501 8.57 45.14 17.27
C ASN A 501 8.38 45.51 15.80
N SER A 502 9.22 46.37 15.21
CA SER A 502 9.16 46.68 13.78
C SER A 502 9.87 45.61 12.91
N VAL A 503 10.93 44.99 13.43
CA VAL A 503 11.64 43.88 12.79
C VAL A 503 10.79 42.61 12.82
N LEU A 504 10.13 42.32 13.96
CA LEU A 504 9.21 41.18 14.07
C LEU A 504 7.96 41.32 13.18
N LYS A 505 7.46 42.54 12.92
CA LYS A 505 6.33 42.78 12.01
C LYS A 505 6.70 42.72 10.52
N GLY A 506 7.98 42.81 10.19
CA GLY A 506 8.49 42.71 8.82
C GLY A 506 8.81 41.27 8.38
N LEU A 507 8.98 40.34 9.34
CA LEU A 507 9.32 38.93 9.11
C LEU A 507 8.10 38.00 9.08
N PHE A 508 6.91 38.51 9.45
CA PHE A 508 5.63 37.78 9.39
C PHE A 508 4.60 38.43 8.46
N LYS A 509 5.08 39.03 7.39
CA LYS A 509 4.24 39.46 6.26
C LYS A 509 4.50 38.61 5.05
#